data_5caa75d03b36dcbcad4eef77bcad9801
#
_entry.id   5caa75d03b36dcbcad4eef77bcad9801
#
_cell.length_a   1.000
_cell.length_b   1.000
_cell.length_c   1.000
_cell.angle_alpha   90.00
_cell.angle_beta   90.00
_cell.angle_gamma   90.00
#
_symmetry.space_group_name_H-M   'P 1'
#
loop_
_entity.id
_entity.type
_entity.pdbx_description
1 polymer ?
#
loop_
_entity_poly.entity_id
_entity_poly.type
_entity_poly.pdbx_seq_one_letter_code
_entity_poly.pdbx_strand_id
1 'polypeptide(L)'
;MITSPPKRGMALVVVLVLLAVMMLVTITLSGRMQQQLGRTRSQQEYQQALWYSASAESLALSALSLSLKNEKRVHLAQPWASGPHFFPLPQGQIAVTLRDAQACFNLNALAQPTTASRPLAVQQLIALISRLDVPAYRAELIAESLWEFIDEDRSVQTRLGREDSEYLARSVPFYAANQPLADISEMRVVQGMDAGLYQKLKPLVCALPMTRQQININTLDVTQSVILEALFDPWLSPVQARALLQQRPAKGWEDVDQFLAQPLLADVDERTKKQLKTVLSVDSNYFWLRSDITVNEIELTMNSLIVRMGPQHFSVLWHQTGESE
;
A
#
# COMPACT_ATOMS: atom_id res chain seq x y z
N MET A 1 -96.17 -6.41 7.15
CA MET A 1 -94.99 -7.37 7.23
C MET A 1 -94.00 -6.96 6.14
N ILE A 2 -92.93 -6.31 6.54
CA ILE A 2 -91.85 -5.94 5.62
C ILE A 2 -90.79 -7.03 5.70
N THR A 3 -90.77 -7.89 4.71
CA THR A 3 -89.74 -8.94 4.59
C THR A 3 -88.42 -8.34 4.12
N SER A 4 -87.40 -8.34 4.95
CA SER A 4 -86.05 -7.92 4.61
C SER A 4 -85.43 -8.85 3.56
N PRO A 5 -84.81 -8.32 2.50
CA PRO A 5 -84.18 -9.19 1.50
C PRO A 5 -82.94 -9.96 2.12
N PRO A 6 -82.72 -11.17 1.63
CA PRO A 6 -81.65 -12.02 2.21
C PRO A 6 -80.25 -11.49 1.94
N LYS A 7 -79.50 -11.21 2.98
CA LYS A 7 -78.09 -10.72 2.96
C LYS A 7 -77.08 -11.78 2.54
N ARG A 8 -77.40 -12.64 1.57
CA ARG A 8 -76.50 -13.80 1.15
C ARG A 8 -75.22 -13.40 0.38
N GLY A 9 -75.21 -12.18 -0.23
CA GLY A 9 -73.99 -11.77 -0.99
C GLY A 9 -72.93 -11.10 -0.15
N MET A 10 -73.27 -10.52 1.00
CA MET A 10 -72.31 -9.76 1.83
C MET A 10 -71.25 -10.62 2.53
N ALA A 11 -71.61 -11.87 2.93
CA ALA A 11 -70.67 -12.81 3.55
C ALA A 11 -69.57 -13.23 2.56
N LEU A 12 -69.91 -13.44 1.26
CA LEU A 12 -68.92 -13.83 0.25
C LEU A 12 -67.89 -12.70 0.01
N VAL A 13 -68.36 -11.45 -0.06
CA VAL A 13 -67.45 -10.29 -0.23
C VAL A 13 -66.52 -10.13 0.96
N VAL A 14 -67.00 -10.31 2.18
CA VAL A 14 -66.15 -10.26 3.40
C VAL A 14 -65.08 -11.35 3.39
N VAL A 15 -65.45 -12.59 2.99
CA VAL A 15 -64.46 -13.68 2.88
C VAL A 15 -63.43 -13.40 1.81
N LEU A 16 -63.84 -12.90 0.64
CA LEU A 16 -62.88 -12.56 -0.42
C LEU A 16 -61.94 -11.42 -0.01
N VAL A 17 -62.43 -10.39 0.70
CA VAL A 17 -61.57 -9.33 1.24
C VAL A 17 -60.58 -9.87 2.27
N LEU A 18 -61.03 -10.73 3.17
CA LEU A 18 -60.14 -11.37 4.16
C LEU A 18 -59.04 -12.23 3.46
N LEU A 19 -59.43 -13.01 2.46
CA LEU A 19 -58.42 -13.79 1.68
C LEU A 19 -57.44 -12.89 0.96
N ALA A 20 -57.89 -11.81 0.35
CA ALA A 20 -57.01 -10.83 -0.31
C ALA A 20 -56.03 -10.16 0.67
N VAL A 21 -56.47 -9.79 1.87
CA VAL A 21 -55.62 -9.26 2.92
C VAL A 21 -54.62 -10.28 3.40
N MET A 22 -55.06 -11.53 3.62
CA MET A 22 -54.15 -12.63 4.02
C MET A 22 -53.05 -12.92 2.94
N MET A 23 -53.43 -12.90 1.65
CA MET A 23 -52.48 -13.03 0.55
C MET A 23 -51.47 -11.88 0.53
N LEU A 24 -51.90 -10.64 0.69
CA LEU A 24 -51.03 -9.47 0.76
C LEU A 24 -50.02 -9.57 1.91
N VAL A 25 -50.48 -9.96 3.10
CA VAL A 25 -49.62 -10.17 4.28
C VAL A 25 -48.60 -11.27 4.01
N THR A 26 -49.05 -12.38 3.44
CA THR A 26 -48.16 -13.52 3.15
C THR A 26 -47.09 -13.16 2.12
N ILE A 27 -47.44 -12.44 1.05
CA ILE A 27 -46.48 -11.99 0.02
C ILE A 27 -45.46 -11.01 0.63
N THR A 28 -45.89 -10.06 1.45
CA THR A 28 -45.01 -9.09 2.09
C THR A 28 -44.05 -9.74 3.09
N LEU A 29 -44.53 -10.70 3.89
CA LEU A 29 -43.71 -11.46 4.82
C LEU A 29 -42.69 -12.35 4.09
N SER A 30 -43.10 -13.05 3.02
CA SER A 30 -42.21 -13.87 2.20
C SER A 30 -41.13 -13.02 1.56
N GLY A 31 -41.45 -11.86 1.00
CA GLY A 31 -40.48 -10.93 0.43
C GLY A 31 -39.45 -10.43 1.45
N ARG A 32 -39.89 -10.06 2.66
CA ARG A 32 -38.99 -9.65 3.76
C ARG A 32 -38.07 -10.79 4.21
N MET A 33 -38.62 -12.01 4.32
CA MET A 33 -37.85 -13.19 4.69
C MET A 33 -36.76 -13.50 3.67
N GLN A 34 -37.05 -13.44 2.37
CA GLN A 34 -36.06 -13.64 1.31
C GLN A 34 -34.95 -12.59 1.37
N GLN A 35 -35.29 -11.32 1.59
CA GLN A 35 -34.28 -10.24 1.77
C GLN A 35 -33.41 -10.48 3.00
N GLN A 36 -33.99 -10.91 4.12
CA GLN A 36 -33.21 -11.22 5.33
C GLN A 36 -32.28 -12.41 5.11
N LEU A 37 -32.75 -13.47 4.48
CA LEU A 37 -31.93 -14.63 4.14
C LEU A 37 -30.76 -14.24 3.21
N GLY A 38 -31.03 -13.40 2.19
CA GLY A 38 -29.99 -12.87 1.31
C GLY A 38 -28.91 -12.10 2.09
N ARG A 39 -29.31 -11.17 2.97
CA ARG A 39 -28.39 -10.39 3.82
C ARG A 39 -27.56 -11.30 4.74
N THR A 40 -28.22 -12.26 5.40
CA THR A 40 -27.54 -13.21 6.29
C THR A 40 -26.51 -14.04 5.53
N ARG A 41 -26.87 -14.51 4.31
CA ARG A 41 -25.96 -15.26 3.45
C ARG A 41 -24.76 -14.42 3.04
N SER A 42 -24.96 -13.21 2.53
CA SER A 42 -23.86 -12.30 2.16
C SER A 42 -22.96 -11.98 3.35
N GLN A 43 -23.52 -11.82 4.55
CA GLN A 43 -22.74 -11.60 5.76
C GLN A 43 -21.91 -12.83 6.14
N GLN A 44 -22.45 -14.04 6.01
CA GLN A 44 -21.70 -15.28 6.26
C GLN A 44 -20.57 -15.46 5.24
N GLU A 45 -20.84 -15.23 3.96
CA GLU A 45 -19.84 -15.31 2.90
C GLU A 45 -18.72 -14.29 3.09
N TYR A 46 -19.03 -13.05 3.52
CA TYR A 46 -18.05 -12.05 3.87
C TYR A 46 -17.19 -12.45 5.08
N GLN A 47 -17.80 -12.97 6.14
CA GLN A 47 -17.05 -13.51 7.27
C GLN A 47 -16.14 -14.68 6.87
N GLN A 48 -16.60 -15.54 5.98
CA GLN A 48 -15.80 -16.63 5.44
C GLN A 48 -14.61 -16.11 4.62
N ALA A 49 -14.81 -15.05 3.82
CA ALA A 49 -13.72 -14.40 3.08
C ALA A 49 -12.66 -13.81 4.04
N LEU A 50 -13.07 -13.20 5.17
CA LEU A 50 -12.14 -12.74 6.21
C LEU A 50 -11.34 -13.87 6.85
N TRP A 51 -11.94 -15.03 7.09
CA TRP A 51 -11.20 -16.21 7.58
C TRP A 51 -10.19 -16.73 6.57
N TYR A 52 -10.53 -16.70 5.28
CA TYR A 52 -9.60 -17.05 4.22
C TYR A 52 -8.46 -16.05 4.09
N SER A 53 -8.70 -14.75 4.31
CA SER A 53 -7.61 -13.75 4.31
C SER A 53 -6.62 -14.00 5.46
N ALA A 54 -7.09 -14.33 6.66
CA ALA A 54 -6.23 -14.69 7.78
C ALA A 54 -5.43 -15.99 7.50
N SER A 55 -6.03 -16.92 6.77
CA SER A 55 -5.33 -18.14 6.33
C SER A 55 -4.25 -17.82 5.29
N ALA A 56 -4.52 -16.88 4.36
CA ALA A 56 -3.54 -16.42 3.38
C ALA A 56 -2.36 -15.70 4.07
N GLU A 57 -2.60 -14.90 5.11
CA GLU A 57 -1.54 -14.31 5.93
C GLU A 57 -0.66 -15.39 6.57
N SER A 58 -1.25 -16.39 7.22
CA SER A 58 -0.52 -17.49 7.85
C SER A 58 0.32 -18.28 6.85
N LEU A 59 -0.20 -18.50 5.64
CA LEU A 59 0.52 -19.16 4.55
C LEU A 59 1.69 -18.30 4.08
N ALA A 60 1.49 -16.98 3.91
CA ALA A 60 2.52 -16.03 3.51
C ALA A 60 3.68 -15.96 4.53
N LEU A 61 3.36 -15.91 5.84
CA LEU A 61 4.36 -15.94 6.91
C LEU A 61 5.20 -17.22 6.83
N SER A 62 4.56 -18.36 6.62
CA SER A 62 5.23 -19.66 6.48
C SER A 62 6.11 -19.72 5.23
N ALA A 63 5.62 -19.23 4.10
CA ALA A 63 6.35 -19.18 2.83
C ALA A 63 7.61 -18.29 2.95
N LEU A 64 7.51 -17.11 3.55
CA LEU A 64 8.64 -16.22 3.81
C LEU A 64 9.64 -16.87 4.76
N SER A 65 9.18 -17.47 5.87
CA SER A 65 10.03 -18.15 6.83
C SER A 65 10.83 -19.28 6.19
N LEU A 66 10.20 -20.08 5.34
CA LEU A 66 10.84 -21.19 4.64
C LEU A 66 11.82 -20.69 3.55
N SER A 67 11.41 -19.71 2.76
CA SER A 67 12.21 -19.18 1.65
C SER A 67 13.45 -18.43 2.11
N LEU A 68 13.40 -17.77 3.29
CA LEU A 68 14.49 -16.94 3.81
C LEU A 68 15.29 -17.61 4.93
N LYS A 69 15.05 -18.89 5.20
CA LYS A 69 15.65 -19.64 6.33
C LYS A 69 17.18 -19.62 6.35
N ASN A 70 17.81 -19.76 5.19
CA ASN A 70 19.27 -19.83 5.07
C ASN A 70 19.80 -18.77 4.09
N GLU A 71 18.97 -17.80 3.73
CA GLU A 71 19.32 -16.75 2.80
C GLU A 71 19.75 -15.48 3.54
N LYS A 72 20.84 -14.87 3.06
CA LYS A 72 21.36 -13.60 3.60
C LYS A 72 20.83 -12.39 2.83
N ARG A 73 20.05 -12.62 1.78
CA ARG A 73 19.57 -11.60 0.85
C ARG A 73 18.16 -11.93 0.37
N VAL A 74 17.44 -10.90 0.01
CA VAL A 74 16.09 -10.97 -0.55
C VAL A 74 16.15 -10.60 -2.03
N HIS A 75 15.65 -11.48 -2.92
CA HIS A 75 15.71 -11.28 -4.36
C HIS A 75 14.52 -11.94 -5.10
N LEU A 76 14.27 -11.50 -6.33
CA LEU A 76 13.08 -11.91 -7.12
C LEU A 76 13.09 -13.36 -7.62
N ALA A 77 14.21 -14.09 -7.57
CA ALA A 77 14.26 -15.51 -7.92
C ALA A 77 13.84 -16.43 -6.76
N GLN A 78 13.45 -15.88 -5.59
CA GLN A 78 12.95 -16.67 -4.47
C GLN A 78 11.49 -17.09 -4.70
N PRO A 79 11.05 -18.26 -4.19
CA PRO A 79 9.71 -18.80 -4.46
C PRO A 79 8.56 -17.85 -4.12
N TRP A 80 8.69 -17.06 -3.05
CA TRP A 80 7.67 -16.10 -2.64
C TRP A 80 7.42 -14.99 -3.68
N ALA A 81 8.41 -14.64 -4.52
CA ALA A 81 8.35 -13.55 -5.48
C ALA A 81 7.83 -13.98 -6.87
N SER A 82 7.50 -15.25 -7.07
CA SER A 82 7.17 -15.84 -8.39
C SER A 82 5.80 -15.43 -8.97
N GLY A 83 5.16 -14.39 -8.43
CA GLY A 83 3.88 -13.86 -8.92
C GLY A 83 2.68 -14.39 -8.15
N PRO A 84 1.43 -14.15 -8.59
CA PRO A 84 0.26 -14.57 -7.84
C PRO A 84 0.16 -16.08 -7.74
N HIS A 85 -0.03 -16.58 -6.53
CA HIS A 85 -0.29 -17.99 -6.23
C HIS A 85 -1.79 -18.18 -6.02
N PHE A 86 -2.38 -19.12 -6.75
CA PHE A 86 -3.82 -19.40 -6.72
C PHE A 86 -4.12 -20.65 -5.89
N PHE A 87 -5.02 -20.50 -4.93
CA PHE A 87 -5.50 -21.60 -4.08
C PHE A 87 -7.00 -21.78 -4.29
N PRO A 88 -7.44 -22.94 -4.82
CA PRO A 88 -8.86 -23.21 -5.02
C PRO A 88 -9.57 -23.41 -3.67
N LEU A 89 -10.77 -22.86 -3.55
CA LEU A 89 -11.68 -23.05 -2.43
C LEU A 89 -12.95 -23.78 -2.89
N PRO A 90 -13.72 -24.42 -1.99
CA PRO A 90 -14.99 -25.04 -2.36
C PRO A 90 -15.99 -24.11 -3.04
N GLN A 91 -15.94 -22.81 -2.76
CA GLN A 91 -16.88 -21.80 -3.24
C GLN A 91 -16.19 -20.61 -3.91
N GLY A 92 -14.94 -20.78 -4.38
CA GLY A 92 -14.19 -19.70 -5.02
C GLY A 92 -12.69 -19.95 -5.09
N GLN A 93 -11.90 -18.89 -4.86
CA GLN A 93 -10.44 -18.99 -4.89
C GLN A 93 -9.79 -17.87 -4.05
N ILE A 94 -8.54 -18.08 -3.70
CA ILE A 94 -7.65 -17.06 -3.17
C ILE A 94 -6.50 -16.86 -4.15
N ALA A 95 -6.22 -15.61 -4.53
CA ALA A 95 -4.98 -15.22 -5.20
C ALA A 95 -4.10 -14.47 -4.20
N VAL A 96 -2.87 -14.94 -3.99
CA VAL A 96 -1.91 -14.37 -3.04
C VAL A 96 -0.71 -13.83 -3.80
N THR A 97 -0.37 -12.56 -3.57
CA THR A 97 0.81 -11.93 -4.14
C THR A 97 1.65 -11.35 -3.00
N LEU A 98 2.92 -11.76 -2.94
CA LEU A 98 3.92 -11.16 -2.05
C LEU A 98 4.84 -10.24 -2.84
N ARG A 99 5.20 -9.11 -2.24
CA ARG A 99 6.17 -8.16 -2.78
C ARG A 99 7.10 -7.68 -1.67
N ASP A 100 8.32 -7.35 -2.03
CA ASP A 100 9.23 -6.66 -1.13
C ASP A 100 8.75 -5.23 -0.93
N ALA A 101 8.47 -4.85 0.32
CA ALA A 101 8.02 -3.51 0.66
C ALA A 101 9.18 -2.49 0.69
N GLN A 102 10.45 -2.95 0.67
CA GLN A 102 11.63 -2.07 0.63
C GLN A 102 12.14 -1.82 -0.81
N ALA A 103 11.41 -2.27 -1.83
CA ALA A 103 11.64 -1.90 -3.22
C ALA A 103 11.01 -0.53 -3.55
N CYS A 104 11.30 0.50 -2.75
CA CYS A 104 10.70 1.84 -2.86
C CYS A 104 11.56 2.87 -2.13
N PHE A 105 11.30 4.15 -2.37
CA PHE A 105 11.82 5.24 -1.56
C PHE A 105 10.91 5.43 -0.34
N ASN A 106 11.40 5.19 0.86
CA ASN A 106 10.62 5.32 2.09
C ASN A 106 10.51 6.80 2.51
N LEU A 107 9.30 7.35 2.48
CA LEU A 107 9.03 8.74 2.87
C LEU A 107 9.31 8.99 4.36
N ASN A 108 9.08 8.00 5.21
CA ASN A 108 9.35 8.13 6.65
C ASN A 108 10.85 8.24 6.99
N ALA A 109 11.74 7.98 6.02
CA ALA A 109 13.16 8.29 6.19
C ALA A 109 13.47 9.80 6.23
N LEU A 110 12.52 10.66 5.90
CA LEU A 110 12.62 12.11 6.07
C LEU A 110 12.48 12.52 7.55
N ALA A 111 11.75 11.76 8.37
CA ALA A 111 11.52 12.01 9.79
C ALA A 111 12.77 11.74 10.65
N GLN A 112 13.95 12.21 10.20
CA GLN A 112 15.16 12.14 11.00
C GLN A 112 15.28 13.37 11.89
N PRO A 113 15.82 13.22 13.11
CA PRO A 113 16.05 14.34 13.99
C PRO A 113 16.85 15.44 13.27
N THR A 114 16.42 16.68 13.47
CA THR A 114 16.98 17.84 12.78
C THR A 114 18.46 18.01 13.12
N THR A 115 19.26 17.97 12.09
CA THR A 115 20.61 18.51 12.14
C THR A 115 20.60 19.89 11.48
N ALA A 116 21.57 20.73 11.74
CA ALA A 116 21.65 22.09 11.15
C ALA A 116 21.73 22.10 9.60
N SER A 117 21.65 20.96 8.95
CA SER A 117 21.68 20.79 7.49
C SER A 117 20.53 19.93 7.03
N ARG A 118 20.03 20.18 5.80
CA ARG A 118 18.99 19.39 5.13
C ARG A 118 19.40 17.91 5.10
N PRO A 119 18.56 17.00 5.59
CA PRO A 119 18.83 15.55 5.58
C PRO A 119 19.09 15.01 4.16
N LEU A 120 19.92 13.96 4.07
CA LEU A 120 20.20 13.30 2.78
C LEU A 120 18.93 12.78 2.10
N ALA A 121 18.00 12.21 2.87
CA ALA A 121 16.73 11.71 2.34
C ALA A 121 15.89 12.82 1.68
N VAL A 122 15.90 14.05 2.22
CA VAL A 122 15.21 15.20 1.62
C VAL A 122 15.86 15.57 0.28
N GLN A 123 17.20 15.58 0.20
CA GLN A 123 17.93 15.84 -1.05
C GLN A 123 17.61 14.79 -2.12
N GLN A 124 17.58 13.53 -1.71
CA GLN A 124 17.23 12.39 -2.58
C GLN A 124 15.77 12.46 -3.07
N LEU A 125 14.85 12.90 -2.21
CA LEU A 125 13.45 13.09 -2.61
C LEU A 125 13.31 14.25 -3.61
N ILE A 126 14.03 15.37 -3.42
CA ILE A 126 14.07 16.48 -4.37
C ILE A 126 14.56 15.97 -5.74
N ALA A 127 15.64 15.19 -5.76
CA ALA A 127 16.16 14.58 -6.98
C ALA A 127 15.11 13.66 -7.63
N LEU A 128 14.45 12.80 -6.85
CA LEU A 128 13.40 11.89 -7.34
C LEU A 128 12.23 12.65 -7.98
N ILE A 129 11.70 13.65 -7.31
CA ILE A 129 10.60 14.47 -7.83
C ILE A 129 11.02 15.23 -9.09
N SER A 130 12.25 15.75 -9.14
CA SER A 130 12.78 16.46 -10.30
C SER A 130 12.90 15.58 -11.56
N ARG A 131 13.09 14.25 -11.39
CA ARG A 131 13.11 13.28 -12.49
C ARG A 131 11.71 12.96 -13.08
N LEU A 132 10.65 13.47 -12.47
CA LEU A 132 9.27 13.29 -12.92
C LEU A 132 8.73 14.50 -13.69
N ASP A 133 9.60 15.29 -14.34
CA ASP A 133 9.28 16.53 -15.06
C ASP A 133 8.67 17.62 -14.18
N VAL A 134 9.09 17.70 -12.93
CA VAL A 134 8.66 18.74 -11.97
C VAL A 134 9.73 19.82 -11.90
N PRO A 135 9.36 21.12 -12.00
CA PRO A 135 10.32 22.22 -11.83
C PRO A 135 11.05 22.14 -10.50
N ALA A 136 12.35 22.45 -10.48
CA ALA A 136 13.22 22.31 -9.31
C ALA A 136 12.66 23.03 -8.06
N TYR A 137 12.14 24.24 -8.20
CA TYR A 137 11.50 24.97 -7.10
C TYR A 137 10.32 24.21 -6.48
N ARG A 138 9.46 23.58 -7.33
CA ARG A 138 8.31 22.83 -6.86
C ARG A 138 8.74 21.51 -6.21
N ALA A 139 9.76 20.85 -6.76
CA ALA A 139 10.32 19.63 -6.17
C ALA A 139 10.88 19.91 -4.76
N GLU A 140 11.60 21.02 -4.60
CA GLU A 140 12.13 21.47 -3.32
C GLU A 140 11.01 21.83 -2.34
N LEU A 141 9.98 22.58 -2.80
CA LEU A 141 8.81 22.94 -1.99
C LEU A 141 8.11 21.69 -1.43
N ILE A 142 7.85 20.68 -2.28
CA ILE A 142 7.16 19.45 -1.87
C ILE A 142 8.00 18.66 -0.86
N ALA A 143 9.29 18.47 -1.15
CA ALA A 143 10.15 17.65 -0.30
C ALA A 143 10.40 18.30 1.07
N GLU A 144 10.61 19.61 1.12
CA GLU A 144 10.76 20.35 2.39
C GLU A 144 9.44 20.40 3.16
N SER A 145 8.30 20.64 2.47
CA SER A 145 6.99 20.63 3.13
C SER A 145 6.60 19.26 3.65
N LEU A 146 7.00 18.18 2.97
CA LEU A 146 6.75 16.82 3.45
C LEU A 146 7.63 16.51 4.67
N TRP A 147 8.87 16.96 4.66
CA TRP A 147 9.76 16.79 5.80
C TRP A 147 9.20 17.46 7.05
N GLU A 148 8.86 18.75 6.99
CA GLU A 148 8.23 19.51 8.08
C GLU A 148 6.85 18.93 8.50
N PHE A 149 6.11 18.33 7.53
CA PHE A 149 4.82 17.71 7.82
C PHE A 149 4.92 16.47 8.71
N ILE A 150 6.06 15.77 8.69
CA ILE A 150 6.25 14.48 9.38
C ILE A 150 7.29 14.53 10.51
N ASP A 151 8.05 15.62 10.66
CA ASP A 151 8.97 15.74 11.79
C ASP A 151 8.23 15.96 13.12
N GLU A 152 8.90 15.79 14.25
CA GLU A 152 8.26 15.80 15.56
C GLU A 152 8.00 17.19 16.10
N ASP A 153 8.64 18.22 15.53
CA ASP A 153 8.50 19.59 16.01
C ASP A 153 7.45 20.39 15.21
N ARG A 154 7.26 21.65 15.51
CA ARG A 154 6.27 22.53 14.87
C ARG A 154 6.89 23.83 14.36
N SER A 155 8.19 23.82 14.17
CA SER A 155 8.97 24.99 13.83
C SER A 155 9.46 24.86 12.39
N VAL A 156 9.07 25.79 11.52
CA VAL A 156 9.57 25.82 10.15
C VAL A 156 11.10 25.98 10.16
N GLN A 157 11.81 24.98 9.68
CA GLN A 157 13.27 24.90 9.67
C GLN A 157 13.87 25.32 8.33
N THR A 158 13.08 25.29 7.26
CA THR A 158 13.52 25.59 5.91
C THR A 158 12.71 26.72 5.28
N ARG A 159 13.26 27.34 4.24
CA ARG A 159 12.59 28.44 3.55
C ARG A 159 11.28 28.03 2.86
N LEU A 160 11.21 26.81 2.36
CA LEU A 160 10.06 26.29 1.62
C LEU A 160 9.22 25.29 2.43
N GLY A 161 9.67 24.91 3.62
CA GLY A 161 8.91 24.08 4.55
C GLY A 161 7.57 24.70 4.95
N ARG A 162 6.61 23.88 5.28
CA ARG A 162 5.25 24.30 5.67
C ARG A 162 4.80 23.51 6.88
N GLU A 163 4.34 24.27 7.88
CA GLU A 163 3.87 23.79 9.16
C GLU A 163 2.39 24.15 9.41
N ASP A 164 1.91 23.92 10.62
CA ASP A 164 0.54 24.13 11.08
C ASP A 164 -0.07 25.46 10.58
N SER A 165 0.69 26.53 10.56
CA SER A 165 0.18 27.85 10.13
C SER A 165 -0.30 27.86 8.68
N GLU A 166 0.36 27.13 7.80
CA GLU A 166 -0.05 27.00 6.38
C GLU A 166 -1.28 26.12 6.24
N TYR A 167 -1.30 24.98 6.95
CA TYR A 167 -2.39 24.01 6.86
C TYR A 167 -3.66 24.50 7.54
N LEU A 168 -3.56 25.25 8.61
CA LEU A 168 -4.69 25.91 9.29
C LEU A 168 -5.31 27.05 8.47
N ALA A 169 -4.55 27.68 7.57
CA ALA A 169 -5.06 28.74 6.69
C ALA A 169 -5.87 28.22 5.49
N ARG A 170 -5.95 26.91 5.27
CA ARG A 170 -6.69 26.32 4.16
C ARG A 170 -8.20 26.37 4.36
N SER A 171 -8.96 26.20 3.27
CA SER A 171 -10.44 26.15 3.30
C SER A 171 -10.99 25.04 4.21
N VAL A 172 -10.30 23.91 4.31
CA VAL A 172 -10.52 22.87 5.32
C VAL A 172 -9.27 22.84 6.19
N PRO A 173 -9.29 23.45 7.39
CA PRO A 173 -8.13 23.52 8.27
C PRO A 173 -7.78 22.15 8.85
N PHE A 174 -6.49 21.86 8.94
CA PHE A 174 -5.95 20.68 9.64
C PHE A 174 -4.54 21.01 10.16
N TYR A 175 -4.00 20.18 11.02
CA TYR A 175 -2.62 20.26 11.52
C TYR A 175 -1.68 19.42 10.68
N ALA A 176 -0.40 19.74 10.65
CA ALA A 176 0.64 18.83 10.17
C ALA A 176 0.59 17.52 10.98
N ALA A 177 1.05 16.43 10.40
CA ALA A 177 1.01 15.12 11.08
C ALA A 177 1.94 15.08 12.30
N ASN A 178 3.10 15.74 12.21
CA ASN A 178 4.17 15.76 13.23
C ASN A 178 4.52 14.37 13.74
N GLN A 179 4.43 13.39 12.83
CA GLN A 179 4.73 11.98 13.03
C GLN A 179 4.92 11.27 11.68
N PRO A 180 5.59 10.12 11.64
CA PRO A 180 5.72 9.33 10.43
C PRO A 180 4.36 9.00 9.81
N LEU A 181 4.31 9.02 8.47
CA LEU A 181 3.12 8.67 7.70
C LEU A 181 2.69 7.22 7.98
N ALA A 182 1.41 6.98 8.16
CA ALA A 182 0.84 5.65 8.20
C ALA A 182 0.62 5.09 6.77
N ASP A 183 0.28 5.98 5.82
CA ASP A 183 0.05 5.63 4.42
C ASP A 183 0.55 6.73 3.48
N ILE A 184 0.97 6.35 2.26
CA ILE A 184 1.45 7.30 1.24
C ILE A 184 0.40 8.31 0.80
N SER A 185 -0.89 7.99 0.95
CA SER A 185 -1.99 8.91 0.59
C SER A 185 -1.97 10.21 1.39
N GLU A 186 -1.38 10.21 2.58
CA GLU A 186 -1.21 11.41 3.41
C GLU A 186 -0.36 12.49 2.72
N MET A 187 0.58 12.11 1.85
CA MET A 187 1.36 13.10 1.10
C MET A 187 0.52 13.95 0.12
N ARG A 188 -0.73 13.55 -0.17
CA ARG A 188 -1.65 14.29 -1.07
C ARG A 188 -2.03 15.66 -0.51
N VAL A 189 -1.96 15.85 0.80
CA VAL A 189 -2.30 17.12 1.45
C VAL A 189 -1.10 18.05 1.61
N VAL A 190 0.11 17.57 1.31
CA VAL A 190 1.34 18.36 1.42
C VAL A 190 1.36 19.50 0.39
N GLN A 191 1.94 20.64 0.77
CA GLN A 191 2.02 21.82 -0.10
C GLN A 191 2.78 21.52 -1.39
N GLY A 192 2.18 21.92 -2.51
CA GLY A 192 2.74 21.72 -3.85
C GLY A 192 2.41 20.38 -4.51
N MET A 193 1.83 19.41 -3.78
CA MET A 193 1.37 18.15 -4.33
C MET A 193 0.09 18.33 -5.16
N ASP A 194 -0.02 17.61 -6.28
CA ASP A 194 -1.26 17.46 -7.04
C ASP A 194 -1.51 16.00 -7.39
N ALA A 195 -2.73 15.71 -7.88
CA ALA A 195 -3.13 14.35 -8.19
C ALA A 195 -2.26 13.69 -9.29
N GLY A 196 -1.83 14.45 -10.29
CA GLY A 196 -0.98 13.93 -11.37
C GLY A 196 0.39 13.50 -10.88
N LEU A 197 1.03 14.33 -10.06
CA LEU A 197 2.32 14.00 -9.45
C LEU A 197 2.20 12.87 -8.43
N TYR A 198 1.13 12.86 -7.63
CA TYR A 198 0.85 11.75 -6.72
C TYR A 198 0.82 10.41 -7.45
N GLN A 199 0.13 10.32 -8.58
CA GLN A 199 0.05 9.08 -9.36
C GLN A 199 1.41 8.66 -9.94
N LYS A 200 2.28 9.61 -10.30
CA LYS A 200 3.64 9.34 -10.75
C LYS A 200 4.54 8.85 -9.61
N LEU A 201 4.38 9.40 -8.41
CA LEU A 201 5.17 9.03 -7.22
C LEU A 201 4.71 7.73 -6.58
N LYS A 202 3.42 7.44 -6.58
CA LYS A 202 2.81 6.28 -5.93
C LYS A 202 3.57 4.95 -6.15
N PRO A 203 4.01 4.57 -7.38
CA PRO A 203 4.76 3.33 -7.59
C PRO A 203 6.22 3.38 -7.12
N LEU A 204 6.73 4.53 -6.71
CA LEU A 204 8.13 4.77 -6.39
C LEU A 204 8.39 4.93 -4.89
N VAL A 205 7.37 5.31 -4.13
CA VAL A 205 7.49 5.66 -2.71
C VAL A 205 6.68 4.72 -1.83
N CYS A 206 7.02 4.69 -0.56
CA CYS A 206 6.30 3.95 0.47
C CYS A 206 6.36 4.69 1.82
N ALA A 207 5.49 4.30 2.75
CA ALA A 207 5.48 4.75 4.13
C ALA A 207 5.72 3.53 5.05
N LEU A 208 6.98 3.15 5.23
CA LEU A 208 7.34 2.04 6.10
C LEU A 208 7.58 2.54 7.54
N PRO A 209 7.28 1.75 8.56
CA PRO A 209 7.46 2.14 9.97
C PRO A 209 8.93 2.09 10.40
N MET A 210 9.77 2.78 9.64
CA MET A 210 11.21 2.93 9.88
C MET A 210 11.67 4.31 9.41
N THR A 211 12.54 4.95 10.18
CA THR A 211 13.07 6.29 9.88
C THR A 211 14.39 6.25 9.10
N ARG A 212 14.86 5.09 8.69
CA ARG A 212 16.06 4.94 7.86
C ARG A 212 15.69 4.50 6.46
N GLN A 213 16.38 5.04 5.47
CA GLN A 213 16.26 4.56 4.10
C GLN A 213 17.03 3.25 3.94
N GLN A 214 16.35 2.21 3.46
CA GLN A 214 16.95 0.90 3.15
C GLN A 214 16.26 0.35 1.91
N ILE A 215 16.75 0.71 0.74
CA ILE A 215 16.18 0.30 -0.54
C ILE A 215 16.85 -1.00 -0.98
N ASN A 216 16.07 -2.05 -1.16
CA ASN A 216 16.59 -3.32 -1.65
C ASN A 216 16.77 -3.29 -3.17
N ILE A 217 18.04 -3.20 -3.60
CA ILE A 217 18.41 -3.16 -5.03
C ILE A 217 18.11 -4.47 -5.77
N ASN A 218 17.98 -5.58 -5.04
CA ASN A 218 17.69 -6.89 -5.63
C ASN A 218 16.22 -7.10 -6.00
N THR A 219 15.33 -6.22 -5.53
CA THR A 219 13.88 -6.35 -5.72
C THR A 219 13.25 -5.16 -6.44
N LEU A 220 14.00 -4.05 -6.66
CA LEU A 220 13.54 -2.95 -7.49
C LEU A 220 13.12 -3.44 -8.88
N ASP A 221 11.95 -3.04 -9.34
CA ASP A 221 11.52 -3.28 -10.72
C ASP A 221 12.23 -2.34 -11.70
N VAL A 222 12.35 -2.75 -12.96
CA VAL A 222 12.98 -1.92 -14.00
C VAL A 222 12.22 -0.59 -14.22
N THR A 223 10.92 -0.58 -13.99
CA THR A 223 10.08 0.64 -14.05
C THR A 223 10.40 1.63 -12.92
N GLN A 224 11.02 1.15 -11.83
CA GLN A 224 11.45 1.96 -10.69
C GLN A 224 12.91 2.47 -10.85
N SER A 225 13.53 2.29 -12.01
CA SER A 225 14.92 2.73 -12.27
C SER A 225 15.17 4.21 -11.96
N VAL A 226 14.13 5.05 -12.02
CA VAL A 226 14.18 6.47 -11.65
C VAL A 226 14.61 6.68 -10.19
N ILE A 227 14.38 5.72 -9.29
CA ILE A 227 14.87 5.76 -7.92
C ILE A 227 16.40 5.73 -7.91
N LEU A 228 17.02 4.81 -8.68
CA LEU A 228 18.48 4.76 -8.79
C LEU A 228 19.04 6.03 -9.44
N GLU A 229 18.39 6.52 -10.50
CA GLU A 229 18.77 7.78 -11.14
C GLU A 229 18.79 8.94 -10.13
N ALA A 230 17.79 9.04 -9.26
CA ALA A 230 17.73 10.08 -8.24
C ALA A 230 18.77 9.89 -7.13
N LEU A 231 19.01 8.68 -6.71
CA LEU A 231 20.01 8.37 -5.66
C LEU A 231 21.45 8.64 -6.11
N PHE A 232 21.73 8.43 -7.39
CA PHE A 232 23.05 8.61 -8.00
C PHE A 232 23.19 9.93 -8.77
N ASP A 233 22.30 10.89 -8.56
CA ASP A 233 22.41 12.20 -9.22
C ASP A 233 23.71 12.93 -8.84
N PRO A 234 24.46 13.50 -9.78
CA PRO A 234 24.26 13.56 -11.24
C PRO A 234 24.91 12.42 -12.06
N TRP A 235 25.39 11.37 -11.42
CA TRP A 235 26.29 10.36 -12.00
C TRP A 235 25.62 9.34 -12.93
N LEU A 236 24.32 9.09 -12.74
CA LEU A 236 23.62 8.01 -13.43
C LEU A 236 22.53 8.57 -14.34
N SER A 237 22.63 8.31 -15.64
CA SER A 237 21.58 8.64 -16.59
C SER A 237 20.40 7.66 -16.53
N PRO A 238 19.19 8.04 -17.04
CA PRO A 238 18.03 7.15 -17.07
C PRO A 238 18.29 5.82 -17.79
N VAL A 239 19.08 5.86 -18.86
CA VAL A 239 19.46 4.66 -19.64
C VAL A 239 20.35 3.74 -18.83
N GLN A 240 21.35 4.30 -18.14
CA GLN A 240 22.27 3.53 -17.29
C GLN A 240 21.55 2.94 -16.05
N ALA A 241 20.66 3.71 -15.42
CA ALA A 241 19.87 3.23 -14.28
C ALA A 241 19.01 2.01 -14.65
N ARG A 242 18.36 2.09 -15.82
CA ARG A 242 17.57 0.97 -16.36
C ARG A 242 18.45 -0.23 -16.72
N ALA A 243 19.56 0.01 -17.41
CA ALA A 243 20.51 -1.04 -17.79
C ALA A 243 21.08 -1.76 -16.56
N LEU A 244 21.34 -1.03 -15.46
CA LEU A 244 21.82 -1.59 -14.22
C LEU A 244 20.83 -2.63 -13.65
N LEU A 245 19.55 -2.29 -13.57
CA LEU A 245 18.51 -3.22 -13.11
C LEU A 245 18.30 -4.40 -14.07
N GLN A 246 18.44 -4.18 -15.38
CA GLN A 246 18.34 -5.26 -16.39
C GLN A 246 19.52 -6.24 -16.31
N GLN A 247 20.70 -5.76 -15.92
CA GLN A 247 21.92 -6.59 -15.76
C GLN A 247 22.00 -7.27 -14.38
N ARG A 248 21.00 -7.06 -13.52
CA ARG A 248 20.95 -7.69 -12.20
C ARG A 248 21.06 -9.22 -12.33
N PRO A 249 21.96 -9.87 -11.57
CA PRO A 249 22.03 -11.32 -11.53
C PRO A 249 20.69 -11.95 -11.14
N ALA A 250 20.39 -13.14 -11.62
CA ALA A 250 19.11 -13.80 -11.32
C ALA A 250 18.85 -13.94 -9.80
N LYS A 251 19.91 -14.20 -9.02
CA LYS A 251 19.85 -14.26 -7.54
C LYS A 251 20.19 -12.93 -6.86
N GLY A 252 20.14 -11.81 -7.59
CA GLY A 252 20.55 -10.50 -7.10
C GLY A 252 22.06 -10.38 -6.84
N TRP A 253 22.51 -9.19 -6.49
CA TRP A 253 23.87 -8.94 -6.01
C TRP A 253 24.06 -9.54 -4.62
N GLU A 254 25.29 -9.95 -4.30
CA GLU A 254 25.60 -10.58 -3.02
C GLU A 254 25.59 -9.59 -1.86
N ASP A 255 26.07 -8.39 -2.14
CA ASP A 255 26.10 -7.27 -1.22
C ASP A 255 26.06 -5.94 -1.96
N VAL A 256 25.97 -4.85 -1.23
CA VAL A 256 25.95 -3.48 -1.78
C VAL A 256 27.30 -3.12 -2.42
N ASP A 257 28.41 -3.68 -1.95
CA ASP A 257 29.73 -3.41 -2.51
C ASP A 257 29.86 -4.00 -3.92
N GLN A 258 29.38 -5.22 -4.14
CA GLN A 258 29.34 -5.83 -5.48
C GLN A 258 28.47 -5.00 -6.44
N PHE A 259 27.36 -4.45 -5.95
CA PHE A 259 26.52 -3.55 -6.76
C PHE A 259 27.27 -2.25 -7.09
N LEU A 260 27.89 -1.60 -6.12
CA LEU A 260 28.61 -0.35 -6.32
C LEU A 260 29.89 -0.51 -7.17
N ALA A 261 30.40 -1.74 -7.29
CA ALA A 261 31.54 -2.07 -8.15
C ALA A 261 31.16 -2.30 -9.63
N GLN A 262 29.86 -2.17 -10.00
CA GLN A 262 29.42 -2.35 -11.38
C GLN A 262 30.07 -1.32 -12.32
N PRO A 263 30.46 -1.70 -13.55
CA PRO A 263 31.12 -0.79 -14.49
C PRO A 263 30.36 0.50 -14.78
N LEU A 264 29.02 0.44 -14.79
CA LEU A 264 28.15 1.62 -14.96
C LEU A 264 28.24 2.64 -13.81
N LEU A 265 28.80 2.24 -12.66
CA LEU A 265 28.99 3.07 -11.47
C LEU A 265 30.48 3.44 -11.25
N ALA A 266 31.35 3.18 -12.22
CA ALA A 266 32.79 3.42 -12.08
C ALA A 266 33.13 4.90 -11.85
N ASP A 267 32.38 5.81 -12.49
CA ASP A 267 32.60 7.25 -12.42
C ASP A 267 32.03 7.89 -11.13
N VAL A 268 31.25 7.16 -10.35
CA VAL A 268 30.66 7.65 -9.09
C VAL A 268 31.77 7.86 -8.06
N ASP A 269 31.83 9.05 -7.45
CA ASP A 269 32.83 9.37 -6.45
C ASP A 269 32.67 8.54 -5.18
N GLU A 270 33.77 8.33 -4.47
CA GLU A 270 33.81 7.49 -3.25
C GLU A 270 32.98 8.05 -2.09
N ARG A 271 32.77 9.35 -2.02
CA ARG A 271 31.91 9.97 -1.00
C ARG A 271 30.45 9.59 -1.23
N THR A 272 29.98 9.71 -2.47
CA THR A 272 28.63 9.30 -2.87
C THR A 272 28.42 7.80 -2.65
N LYS A 273 29.38 6.94 -3.06
CA LYS A 273 29.33 5.49 -2.79
C LYS A 273 29.20 5.20 -1.29
N LYS A 274 29.98 5.86 -0.45
CA LYS A 274 29.91 5.71 1.01
C LYS A 274 28.55 6.12 1.59
N GLN A 275 27.98 7.22 1.10
CA GLN A 275 26.65 7.64 1.50
C GLN A 275 25.58 6.63 1.07
N LEU A 276 25.65 6.13 -0.17
CA LEU A 276 24.70 5.16 -0.69
C LEU A 276 24.77 3.79 -0.01
N LYS A 277 25.92 3.38 0.52
CA LYS A 277 26.00 2.19 1.38
C LYS A 277 25.10 2.25 2.62
N THR A 278 24.73 3.42 3.09
CA THR A 278 23.81 3.58 4.24
C THR A 278 22.35 3.54 3.84
N VAL A 279 22.06 3.69 2.55
CA VAL A 279 20.71 3.81 1.97
C VAL A 279 20.29 2.54 1.24
N LEU A 280 21.25 1.86 0.61
CA LEU A 280 21.00 0.65 -0.18
C LEU A 280 21.10 -0.61 0.68
N SER A 281 20.35 -1.63 0.30
CA SER A 281 20.36 -2.95 0.93
C SER A 281 20.24 -4.05 -0.13
N VAL A 282 20.60 -5.26 0.23
CA VAL A 282 20.32 -6.51 -0.50
C VAL A 282 19.36 -7.41 0.27
N ASP A 283 18.95 -6.98 1.47
CA ASP A 283 18.04 -7.70 2.36
C ASP A 283 16.84 -6.80 2.71
N SER A 284 15.74 -7.41 3.14
CA SER A 284 14.50 -6.72 3.48
C SER A 284 13.86 -7.30 4.73
N ASN A 285 13.27 -6.39 5.52
CA ASN A 285 12.53 -6.73 6.73
C ASN A 285 11.02 -6.54 6.56
N TYR A 286 10.55 -5.91 5.48
CA TYR A 286 9.14 -5.62 5.26
C TYR A 286 8.68 -6.19 3.94
N PHE A 287 7.48 -6.80 3.95
CA PHE A 287 6.86 -7.43 2.78
C PHE A 287 5.40 -7.03 2.68
N TRP A 288 4.94 -6.71 1.48
CA TRP A 288 3.54 -6.51 1.16
C TRP A 288 2.91 -7.84 0.76
N LEU A 289 1.81 -8.16 1.40
CA LEU A 289 0.92 -9.25 1.01
C LEU A 289 -0.37 -8.64 0.48
N ARG A 290 -0.73 -8.98 -0.75
CA ARG A 290 -2.06 -8.78 -1.30
C ARG A 290 -2.74 -10.13 -1.43
N SER A 291 -3.95 -10.23 -0.88
CA SER A 291 -4.81 -11.39 -0.97
C SER A 291 -6.13 -10.98 -1.61
N ASP A 292 -6.41 -11.51 -2.79
CA ASP A 292 -7.69 -11.33 -3.48
C ASP A 292 -8.51 -12.62 -3.29
N ILE A 293 -9.59 -12.53 -2.54
CA ILE A 293 -10.42 -13.66 -2.12
C ILE A 293 -11.78 -13.55 -2.80
N THR A 294 -12.20 -14.60 -3.50
CA THR A 294 -13.54 -14.74 -4.06
C THR A 294 -14.26 -15.86 -3.34
N VAL A 295 -15.44 -15.59 -2.80
CA VAL A 295 -16.35 -16.58 -2.20
C VAL A 295 -17.75 -16.36 -2.75
N ASN A 296 -18.20 -17.21 -3.64
CA ASN A 296 -19.43 -17.06 -4.42
C ASN A 296 -19.47 -15.67 -5.12
N GLU A 297 -20.35 -14.76 -4.66
CA GLU A 297 -20.52 -13.42 -5.20
C GLU A 297 -19.71 -12.34 -4.42
N ILE A 298 -19.02 -12.73 -3.34
CA ILE A 298 -18.22 -11.81 -2.53
C ILE A 298 -16.79 -11.78 -3.02
N GLU A 299 -16.29 -10.58 -3.32
CA GLU A 299 -14.89 -10.30 -3.58
C GLU A 299 -14.32 -9.46 -2.44
N LEU A 300 -13.23 -9.92 -1.86
CA LEU A 300 -12.53 -9.25 -0.78
C LEU A 300 -11.04 -9.13 -1.14
N THR A 301 -10.54 -7.92 -1.20
CA THR A 301 -9.09 -7.65 -1.26
C THR A 301 -8.61 -7.27 0.14
N MET A 302 -7.56 -7.95 0.60
CA MET A 302 -6.83 -7.64 1.82
C MET A 302 -5.38 -7.33 1.51
N ASN A 303 -4.91 -6.18 1.95
CA ASN A 303 -3.50 -5.79 1.90
C ASN A 303 -2.91 -5.84 3.31
N SER A 304 -1.80 -6.54 3.49
CA SER A 304 -1.16 -6.70 4.79
C SER A 304 0.32 -6.33 4.70
N LEU A 305 0.82 -5.62 5.69
CA LEU A 305 2.25 -5.37 5.85
C LEU A 305 2.82 -6.41 6.82
N ILE A 306 3.76 -7.19 6.33
CA ILE A 306 4.47 -8.22 7.10
C ILE A 306 5.85 -7.68 7.48
N VAL A 307 6.24 -7.86 8.74
CA VAL A 307 7.55 -7.50 9.27
C VAL A 307 8.34 -8.74 9.69
N ARG A 308 9.64 -8.73 9.39
CA ARG A 308 10.59 -9.74 9.83
C ARG A 308 11.14 -9.37 11.20
N MET A 309 10.75 -10.12 12.23
CA MET A 309 11.16 -9.92 13.63
C MET A 309 12.43 -10.68 13.99
N GLY A 310 12.88 -11.58 13.11
CA GLY A 310 14.10 -12.40 13.31
C GLY A 310 14.34 -13.31 12.09
N PRO A 311 15.38 -14.14 12.09
CA PRO A 311 15.81 -14.88 10.89
C PRO A 311 14.71 -15.72 10.23
N GLN A 312 13.77 -16.26 11.01
CA GLN A 312 12.66 -17.09 10.54
C GLN A 312 11.33 -16.68 11.15
N HIS A 313 11.28 -15.53 11.82
CA HIS A 313 10.08 -15.06 12.50
C HIS A 313 9.52 -13.85 11.80
N PHE A 314 8.31 -14.00 11.28
CA PHE A 314 7.56 -12.97 10.58
C PHE A 314 6.23 -12.74 11.28
N SER A 315 5.73 -11.51 11.27
CA SER A 315 4.45 -11.13 11.86
C SER A 315 3.73 -10.14 10.95
N VAL A 316 2.41 -10.21 10.91
CA VAL A 316 1.60 -9.16 10.28
C VAL A 316 1.60 -7.96 11.21
N LEU A 317 2.03 -6.82 10.72
CA LEU A 317 2.06 -5.56 11.46
C LEU A 317 0.69 -4.89 11.46
N TRP A 318 0.07 -4.83 10.29
CA TRP A 318 -1.29 -4.35 10.08
C TRP A 318 -1.86 -4.91 8.77
N HIS A 319 -3.18 -4.87 8.64
CA HIS A 319 -3.88 -5.20 7.41
C HIS A 319 -5.02 -4.23 7.14
N GLN A 320 -5.39 -4.07 5.89
CA GLN A 320 -6.44 -3.18 5.42
C GLN A 320 -7.26 -3.87 4.34
N THR A 321 -8.58 -3.77 4.45
CA THR A 321 -9.51 -4.24 3.41
C THR A 321 -9.71 -3.18 2.35
N GLY A 322 -9.87 -3.62 1.10
CA GLY A 322 -10.11 -2.77 -0.07
C GLY A 322 -8.89 -2.65 -0.98
N GLU A 323 -9.10 -2.03 -2.13
CA GLU A 323 -7.98 -1.69 -3.01
C GLU A 323 -7.16 -0.56 -2.35
N SER A 324 -5.85 -0.71 -2.32
CA SER A 324 -4.96 0.42 -2.01
C SER A 324 -5.06 1.41 -3.17
N GLU A 325 -5.75 2.52 -2.96
CA GLU A 325 -5.90 3.62 -3.93
C GLU A 325 -4.56 4.17 -4.42
#